data_f60f90c31b88b452ed09204434be71da
#
_entry.id   f60f90c31b88b452ed09204434be71da
#
_cell.length_a   1.000
_cell.length_b   1.000
_cell.length_c   1.000
_cell.angle_alpha   90.00
_cell.angle_beta   90.00
_cell.angle_gamma   90.00
#
_symmetry.space_group_name_H-M   'P 1'
#
loop_
_entity.id
_entity.type
_entity.pdbx_description
1 polymer ?
#
loop_
_entity_poly.entity_id
_entity_poly.type
_entity_poly.pdbx_seq_one_letter_code
_entity_poly.pdbx_strand_id
1 'polypeptide(L)'
;MAFDIPNWVAVVIELGIGIAIAVLLYILQSRTGKLAEELLSKISSMTHRMDSLLEQRRLDELSKKMFECKRIIDHLEYIQKKEEELKEYLTDYISGDTTNEQLHYFVKQNFISISNYRIREIEDATRQLGDKLSDNTLRLDLLSYIEAFLNLSETVVMDGKPQNDNDLESFIISINTQLRRIQEFLTRFRKEIQQSNDSSK
;
A
#
# COMPACT_ATOMS: atom_id res chain seq x y z
N MET A 1 17.96 10.19 -1.70
CA MET A 1 17.20 10.58 -2.91
C MET A 1 17.34 9.43 -3.91
N ALA A 2 16.32 8.61 -4.07
CA ALA A 2 16.30 7.60 -5.14
C ALA A 2 15.82 8.33 -6.41
N PHE A 3 16.66 8.35 -7.45
CA PHE A 3 16.27 8.85 -8.75
C PHE A 3 15.39 7.78 -9.40
N ASP A 4 14.08 8.04 -9.49
CA ASP A 4 13.18 7.26 -10.35
C ASP A 4 13.61 7.51 -11.80
N ILE A 5 14.32 6.55 -12.39
CA ILE A 5 14.67 6.59 -13.80
C ILE A 5 13.41 6.20 -14.59
N PRO A 6 12.82 7.09 -15.39
CA PRO A 6 11.64 6.77 -16.19
C PRO A 6 11.89 5.58 -17.12
N ASN A 7 10.90 4.71 -17.31
CA ASN A 7 11.02 3.50 -18.16
C ASN A 7 11.57 3.78 -19.57
N TRP A 8 11.29 4.96 -20.14
CA TRP A 8 11.82 5.34 -21.44
C TRP A 8 13.35 5.49 -21.46
N VAL A 9 13.97 5.81 -20.30
CA VAL A 9 15.43 5.91 -20.17
C VAL A 9 16.07 4.52 -20.28
N ALA A 10 15.46 3.49 -19.72
CA ALA A 10 15.92 2.10 -19.87
C ALA A 10 15.88 1.68 -21.36
N VAL A 11 14.79 2.00 -22.06
CA VAL A 11 14.63 1.72 -23.50
C VAL A 11 15.66 2.48 -24.34
N VAL A 12 15.95 3.73 -24.01
CA VAL A 12 16.98 4.53 -24.73
C VAL A 12 18.38 3.99 -24.47
N ILE A 13 18.67 3.51 -23.28
CA ILE A 13 19.95 2.87 -22.94
C ILE A 13 20.10 1.54 -23.68
N GLU A 14 19.07 0.70 -23.72
CA GLU A 14 19.09 -0.56 -24.48
C GLU A 14 19.29 -0.35 -25.98
N LEU A 15 18.57 0.61 -26.58
CA LEU A 15 18.74 0.99 -27.98
C LEU A 15 20.15 1.57 -28.27
N GLY A 16 20.66 2.43 -27.40
CA GLY A 16 21.99 3.01 -27.50
C GLY A 16 23.09 1.97 -27.43
N ILE A 17 22.96 1.00 -26.52
CA ILE A 17 23.89 -0.15 -26.39
C ILE A 17 23.83 -1.04 -27.64
N GLY A 18 22.63 -1.33 -28.15
CA GLY A 18 22.44 -2.14 -29.36
C GLY A 18 23.09 -1.50 -30.61
N ILE A 19 22.93 -0.20 -30.78
CA ILE A 19 23.57 0.53 -31.90
C ILE A 19 25.12 0.56 -31.75
N ALA A 20 25.60 0.82 -30.54
CA ALA A 20 27.06 0.80 -30.27
C ALA A 20 27.69 -0.56 -30.55
N ILE A 21 26.99 -1.64 -30.19
CA ILE A 21 27.44 -3.03 -30.47
C ILE A 21 27.46 -3.27 -31.98
N ALA A 22 26.45 -2.88 -32.73
CA ALA A 22 26.38 -3.08 -34.18
C ALA A 22 27.49 -2.32 -34.92
N VAL A 23 27.79 -1.10 -34.51
CA VAL A 23 28.87 -0.28 -35.08
C VAL A 23 30.26 -0.89 -34.75
N LEU A 24 30.44 -1.34 -33.50
CA LEU A 24 31.71 -2.03 -33.12
C LEU A 24 31.90 -3.34 -33.87
N LEU A 25 30.87 -4.14 -34.05
CA LEU A 25 30.94 -5.37 -34.82
C LEU A 25 31.27 -5.10 -36.28
N TYR A 26 30.71 -4.06 -36.90
CA TYR A 26 31.00 -3.65 -38.27
C TYR A 26 32.48 -3.22 -38.45
N ILE A 27 33.02 -2.44 -37.52
CA ILE A 27 34.43 -2.00 -37.52
C ILE A 27 35.38 -3.17 -37.29
N LEU A 28 35.01 -4.13 -36.43
CA LEU A 28 35.86 -5.27 -36.07
C LEU A 28 35.85 -6.39 -37.12
N GLN A 29 34.75 -6.57 -37.87
CA GLN A 29 34.66 -7.52 -38.97
C GLN A 29 35.71 -7.21 -40.04
N SER A 30 36.20 -5.96 -40.06
CA SER A 30 37.24 -5.50 -41.00
C SER A 30 38.69 -5.71 -40.51
N ARG A 31 38.96 -6.09 -39.28
CA ARG A 31 40.34 -6.05 -38.75
C ARG A 31 40.92 -7.24 -38.03
N THR A 32 40.22 -8.11 -37.30
CA THR A 32 40.86 -9.34 -36.73
C THR A 32 39.89 -10.22 -35.94
N GLY A 33 39.80 -11.53 -36.20
CA GLY A 33 38.87 -12.49 -35.59
C GLY A 33 39.07 -12.71 -34.06
N LYS A 34 40.28 -12.60 -33.55
CA LYS A 34 40.54 -12.82 -32.10
C LYS A 34 40.03 -11.70 -31.19
N LEU A 35 40.07 -10.44 -31.62
CA LEU A 35 39.54 -9.31 -30.88
C LEU A 35 38.01 -9.33 -30.85
N ALA A 36 37.35 -9.84 -31.90
CA ALA A 36 35.91 -9.98 -31.95
C ALA A 36 35.39 -11.02 -30.93
N GLU A 37 36.07 -12.15 -30.77
CA GLU A 37 35.68 -13.16 -29.77
C GLU A 37 35.85 -12.67 -28.36
N GLU A 38 36.91 -11.94 -28.04
CA GLU A 38 37.12 -11.37 -26.69
C GLU A 38 36.10 -10.30 -26.36
N LEU A 39 35.74 -9.46 -27.33
CA LEU A 39 34.66 -8.44 -27.14
C LEU A 39 33.29 -9.08 -27.02
N LEU A 40 32.95 -10.11 -27.80
CA LEU A 40 31.72 -10.85 -27.67
C LEU A 40 31.60 -11.52 -26.29
N SER A 41 32.68 -12.09 -25.79
CA SER A 41 32.75 -12.66 -24.44
C SER A 41 32.52 -11.58 -23.37
N LYS A 42 33.12 -10.39 -23.47
CA LYS A 42 32.92 -9.27 -22.55
C LYS A 42 31.50 -8.72 -22.63
N ILE A 43 30.95 -8.58 -23.83
CA ILE A 43 29.57 -8.14 -24.04
C ILE A 43 28.59 -9.13 -23.42
N SER A 44 28.78 -10.44 -23.67
CA SER A 44 27.95 -11.47 -23.07
C SER A 44 27.99 -11.42 -21.53
N SER A 45 29.20 -11.24 -20.95
CA SER A 45 29.34 -11.12 -19.50
C SER A 45 28.69 -9.82 -18.94
N MET A 46 28.75 -8.71 -19.69
CA MET A 46 28.09 -7.46 -19.33
C MET A 46 26.57 -7.58 -19.41
N THR A 47 26.02 -8.22 -20.43
CA THR A 47 24.59 -8.48 -20.58
C THR A 47 24.10 -9.34 -19.42
N HIS A 48 24.81 -10.42 -19.10
CA HIS A 48 24.45 -11.25 -17.93
C HIS A 48 24.48 -10.49 -16.60
N ARG A 49 25.45 -9.59 -16.40
CA ARG A 49 25.47 -8.73 -15.19
C ARG A 49 24.32 -7.75 -15.18
N MET A 50 23.96 -7.20 -16.33
CA MET A 50 22.87 -6.24 -16.45
C MET A 50 21.53 -6.91 -16.19
N ASP A 51 21.29 -8.10 -16.73
CA ASP A 51 20.10 -8.91 -16.46
C ASP A 51 19.96 -9.25 -14.97
N SER A 52 21.08 -9.64 -14.34
CA SER A 52 21.13 -9.91 -12.90
C SER A 52 20.80 -8.68 -12.06
N LEU A 53 21.31 -7.49 -12.44
CA LEU A 53 21.01 -6.23 -11.74
C LEU A 53 19.57 -5.79 -11.94
N LEU A 54 19.00 -5.98 -13.12
CA LEU A 54 17.59 -5.68 -13.40
C LEU A 54 16.67 -6.58 -12.58
N GLU A 55 16.97 -7.89 -12.53
CA GLU A 55 16.19 -8.82 -11.71
C GLU A 55 16.29 -8.49 -10.22
N GLN A 56 17.48 -8.15 -9.73
CA GLN A 56 17.65 -7.73 -8.34
C GLN A 56 16.86 -6.47 -8.02
N ARG A 57 16.84 -5.46 -8.89
CA ARG A 57 15.99 -4.27 -8.73
C ARG A 57 14.51 -4.60 -8.71
N ARG A 58 14.07 -5.50 -9.60
CA ARG A 58 12.67 -5.95 -9.63
C ARG A 58 12.27 -6.64 -8.33
N LEU A 59 13.13 -7.49 -7.78
CA LEU A 59 12.90 -8.16 -6.50
C LEU A 59 12.86 -7.15 -5.34
N ASP A 60 13.73 -6.16 -5.33
CA ASP A 60 13.75 -5.11 -4.31
C ASP A 60 12.48 -4.25 -4.36
N GLU A 61 12.01 -3.91 -5.55
CA GLU A 61 10.75 -3.16 -5.73
C GLU A 61 9.53 -3.96 -5.28
N LEU A 62 9.47 -5.26 -5.63
CA LEU A 62 8.42 -6.17 -5.16
C LEU A 62 8.44 -6.31 -3.65
N SER A 63 9.61 -6.47 -3.05
CA SER A 63 9.76 -6.57 -1.60
C SER A 63 9.26 -5.31 -0.89
N LYS A 64 9.58 -4.12 -1.41
CA LYS A 64 9.07 -2.86 -0.88
C LYS A 64 7.54 -2.75 -1.02
N LYS A 65 7.00 -3.10 -2.20
CA LYS A 65 5.55 -3.13 -2.42
C LYS A 65 4.87 -4.04 -1.40
N MET A 66 5.37 -5.25 -1.21
CA MET A 66 4.80 -6.21 -0.26
C MET A 66 4.88 -5.70 1.18
N PHE A 67 5.99 -5.06 1.56
CA PHE A 67 6.15 -4.49 2.89
C PHE A 67 5.09 -3.41 3.16
N GLU A 68 4.88 -2.46 2.24
CA GLU A 68 3.87 -1.41 2.41
C GLU A 68 2.44 -1.97 2.39
N CYS A 69 2.17 -2.96 1.54
CA CYS A 69 0.88 -3.65 1.53
C CYS A 69 0.60 -4.34 2.88
N LYS A 70 1.57 -5.04 3.44
CA LYS A 70 1.44 -5.67 4.75
C LYS A 70 1.19 -4.64 5.84
N ARG A 71 1.93 -3.54 5.82
CA ARG A 71 1.77 -2.43 6.77
C ARG A 71 0.36 -1.86 6.74
N ILE A 72 -0.22 -1.64 5.55
CA ILE A 72 -1.63 -1.22 5.40
C ILE A 72 -2.57 -2.24 6.03
N ILE A 73 -2.41 -3.53 5.73
CA ILE A 73 -3.25 -4.59 6.28
C ILE A 73 -3.20 -4.59 7.81
N ASP A 74 -2.00 -4.61 8.39
CA ASP A 74 -1.80 -4.69 9.84
C ASP A 74 -2.47 -3.49 10.56
N HIS A 75 -2.39 -2.29 9.97
CA HIS A 75 -3.04 -1.10 10.52
C HIS A 75 -4.57 -1.12 10.35
N LEU A 76 -5.07 -1.56 9.21
CA LEU A 76 -6.52 -1.67 8.97
C LEU A 76 -7.17 -2.73 9.85
N GLU A 77 -6.54 -3.88 10.04
CA GLU A 77 -7.03 -4.93 10.96
C GLU A 77 -7.08 -4.42 12.40
N TYR A 78 -6.10 -3.62 12.80
CA TYR A 78 -6.12 -3.01 14.12
C TYR A 78 -7.26 -2.01 14.27
N ILE A 79 -7.51 -1.15 13.28
CA ILE A 79 -8.62 -0.19 13.29
C ILE A 79 -9.95 -0.94 13.33
N GLN A 80 -10.10 -1.98 12.49
CA GLN A 80 -11.28 -2.83 12.51
C GLN A 80 -11.60 -3.36 13.91
N LYS A 81 -10.58 -3.90 14.58
CA LYS A 81 -10.74 -4.38 15.96
C LYS A 81 -11.20 -3.27 16.91
N LYS A 82 -10.67 -2.04 16.76
CA LYS A 82 -11.06 -0.90 17.58
C LYS A 82 -12.48 -0.39 17.29
N GLU A 83 -12.93 -0.48 16.05
CA GLU A 83 -14.31 -0.20 15.68
C GLU A 83 -15.28 -1.24 16.28
N GLU A 84 -14.90 -2.52 16.30
CA GLU A 84 -15.66 -3.59 16.96
C GLU A 84 -15.76 -3.34 18.46
N GLU A 85 -14.65 -3.03 19.14
CA GLU A 85 -14.63 -2.66 20.54
C GLU A 85 -15.51 -1.43 20.83
N LEU A 86 -15.47 -0.40 19.99
CA LEU A 86 -16.30 0.79 20.13
C LEU A 86 -17.79 0.45 20.03
N LYS A 87 -18.15 -0.41 19.09
CA LYS A 87 -19.52 -0.89 18.93
C LYS A 87 -20.01 -1.63 20.18
N GLU A 88 -19.19 -2.48 20.79
CA GLU A 88 -19.51 -3.18 22.03
C GLU A 88 -19.77 -2.15 23.14
N TYR A 89 -18.85 -1.19 23.35
CA TYR A 89 -19.02 -0.14 24.37
C TYR A 89 -20.29 0.71 24.17
N LEU A 90 -20.65 1.01 22.94
CA LEU A 90 -21.88 1.74 22.64
C LEU A 90 -23.14 0.90 22.94
N THR A 91 -23.09 -0.38 22.64
CA THR A 91 -24.17 -1.30 22.95
C THR A 91 -24.37 -1.45 24.47
N ASP A 92 -23.28 -1.60 25.24
CA ASP A 92 -23.28 -1.67 26.68
C ASP A 92 -23.76 -0.35 27.31
N TYR A 93 -23.44 0.79 26.70
CA TYR A 93 -23.94 2.08 27.14
C TYR A 93 -25.47 2.21 26.96
N ILE A 94 -26.00 1.74 25.82
CA ILE A 94 -27.47 1.73 25.59
C ILE A 94 -28.18 0.80 26.59
N SER A 95 -27.54 -0.33 26.92
CA SER A 95 -28.07 -1.30 27.91
C SER A 95 -27.97 -0.80 29.35
N GLY A 96 -27.22 0.27 29.61
CA GLY A 96 -26.98 0.82 30.95
C GLY A 96 -25.86 0.14 31.71
N ASP A 97 -25.11 -0.76 31.08
CA ASP A 97 -24.00 -1.49 31.69
C ASP A 97 -22.69 -0.68 31.71
N THR A 98 -22.61 0.36 30.90
CA THR A 98 -21.46 1.27 30.81
C THR A 98 -21.87 2.70 31.13
N THR A 99 -21.06 3.43 31.90
CA THR A 99 -21.32 4.84 32.22
C THR A 99 -20.81 5.77 31.10
N ASN A 100 -21.38 6.98 31.04
CA ASN A 100 -20.95 8.03 30.11
C ASN A 100 -19.43 8.36 30.27
N GLU A 101 -18.92 8.34 31.48
CA GLU A 101 -17.50 8.61 31.76
C GLU A 101 -16.61 7.50 31.20
N GLN A 102 -17.01 6.24 31.32
CA GLN A 102 -16.30 5.09 30.79
C GLN A 102 -16.29 5.10 29.25
N LEU A 103 -17.45 5.37 28.63
CA LEU A 103 -17.54 5.50 27.19
C LEU A 103 -16.66 6.65 26.68
N HIS A 104 -16.73 7.83 27.29
CA HIS A 104 -15.92 8.99 26.92
C HIS A 104 -14.42 8.71 27.07
N TYR A 105 -14.01 8.07 28.16
CA TYR A 105 -12.61 7.66 28.37
C TYR A 105 -12.14 6.69 27.29
N PHE A 106 -12.94 5.66 26.99
CA PHE A 106 -12.60 4.68 25.94
C PHE A 106 -12.44 5.37 24.58
N VAL A 107 -13.42 6.20 24.17
CA VAL A 107 -13.37 6.89 22.89
C VAL A 107 -12.13 7.77 22.78
N LYS A 108 -11.86 8.59 23.79
CA LYS A 108 -10.74 9.54 23.76
C LYS A 108 -9.40 8.86 23.79
N GLN A 109 -9.19 7.88 24.66
CA GLN A 109 -7.88 7.27 24.89
C GLN A 109 -7.58 6.08 23.98
N ASN A 110 -8.58 5.23 23.75
CA ASN A 110 -8.36 3.97 23.05
C ASN A 110 -8.77 4.01 21.56
N PHE A 111 -9.76 4.83 21.22
CA PHE A 111 -10.22 4.89 19.84
C PHE A 111 -9.54 6.01 19.07
N ILE A 112 -9.73 7.27 19.44
CA ILE A 112 -9.26 8.43 18.66
C ILE A 112 -7.74 8.53 18.64
N SER A 113 -7.10 8.50 19.79
CA SER A 113 -5.65 8.72 19.90
C SER A 113 -4.85 7.67 19.13
N ILE A 114 -5.26 6.40 19.24
CA ILE A 114 -4.57 5.28 18.57
C ILE A 114 -4.94 5.22 17.09
N SER A 115 -6.21 5.46 16.77
CA SER A 115 -6.69 5.38 15.38
C SER A 115 -6.11 6.48 14.50
N ASN A 116 -5.98 7.71 15.00
CA ASN A 116 -5.33 8.80 14.25
C ASN A 116 -3.87 8.49 13.89
N TYR A 117 -3.13 7.86 14.80
CA TYR A 117 -1.78 7.40 14.49
C TYR A 117 -1.81 6.36 13.36
N ARG A 118 -2.68 5.36 13.46
CA ARG A 118 -2.79 4.28 12.47
C ARG A 118 -3.23 4.78 11.10
N ILE A 119 -4.14 5.74 11.05
CA ILE A 119 -4.56 6.37 9.80
C ILE A 119 -3.39 7.07 9.09
N ARG A 120 -2.55 7.80 9.82
CA ARG A 120 -1.35 8.43 9.24
C ARG A 120 -0.37 7.41 8.66
N GLU A 121 -0.18 6.30 9.35
CA GLU A 121 0.67 5.21 8.86
C GLU A 121 0.12 4.59 7.57
N ILE A 122 -1.22 4.43 7.47
CA ILE A 122 -1.88 3.97 6.24
C ILE A 122 -1.71 4.99 5.11
N GLU A 123 -1.88 6.28 5.38
CA GLU A 123 -1.68 7.34 4.38
C GLU A 123 -0.25 7.36 3.85
N ASP A 124 0.74 7.24 4.73
CA ASP A 124 2.15 7.21 4.36
C ASP A 124 2.48 5.97 3.52
N ALA A 125 2.02 4.80 3.93
CA ALA A 125 2.19 3.56 3.17
C ALA A 125 1.49 3.64 1.80
N THR A 126 0.30 4.24 1.73
CA THR A 126 -0.44 4.45 0.48
C THR A 126 0.30 5.40 -0.47
N ARG A 127 0.91 6.47 0.06
CA ARG A 127 1.76 7.37 -0.75
C ARG A 127 3.00 6.66 -1.28
N GLN A 128 3.62 5.79 -0.49
CA GLN A 128 4.81 5.04 -0.91
C GLN A 128 4.49 3.98 -1.97
N LEU A 129 3.29 3.40 -1.92
CA LEU A 129 2.81 2.52 -2.98
C LEU A 129 2.57 3.30 -4.29
N GLY A 130 2.09 4.55 -4.20
CA GLY A 130 1.80 5.40 -5.35
C GLY A 130 0.96 4.67 -6.42
N ASP A 131 1.43 4.71 -7.67
CA ASP A 131 0.77 4.06 -8.82
C ASP A 131 1.17 2.58 -8.99
N LYS A 132 1.84 1.98 -7.99
CA LYS A 132 2.29 0.57 -8.04
C LYS A 132 1.17 -0.43 -7.77
N LEU A 133 -0.01 0.04 -7.32
CA LEU A 133 -1.21 -0.79 -7.28
C LEU A 133 -1.76 -0.94 -8.69
N SER A 134 -2.01 -2.19 -9.10
CA SER A 134 -2.59 -2.48 -10.42
C SER A 134 -4.05 -2.03 -10.50
N ASP A 135 -4.75 -2.03 -9.38
CA ASP A 135 -6.14 -1.59 -9.26
C ASP A 135 -6.21 -0.20 -8.61
N ASN A 136 -6.40 0.82 -9.43
CA ASN A 136 -6.55 2.20 -8.97
C ASN A 136 -7.82 2.39 -8.12
N THR A 137 -8.82 1.51 -8.26
CA THR A 137 -10.06 1.56 -7.46
C THR A 137 -9.78 1.23 -6.00
N LEU A 138 -8.84 0.32 -5.71
CA LEU A 138 -8.44 -0.01 -4.34
C LEU A 138 -7.85 1.19 -3.61
N ARG A 139 -7.08 2.02 -4.30
CA ARG A 139 -6.53 3.25 -3.71
C ARG A 139 -7.63 4.26 -3.38
N LEU A 140 -8.58 4.45 -4.29
CA LEU A 140 -9.72 5.36 -4.07
C LEU A 140 -10.62 4.86 -2.94
N ASP A 141 -10.89 3.58 -2.88
CA ASP A 141 -11.67 2.95 -1.81
C ASP A 141 -11.00 3.13 -0.45
N LEU A 142 -9.67 2.97 -0.38
CA LEU A 142 -8.91 3.18 0.85
C LEU A 142 -8.97 4.63 1.32
N LEU A 143 -8.78 5.60 0.41
CA LEU A 143 -8.90 7.01 0.73
C LEU A 143 -10.31 7.39 1.19
N SER A 144 -11.34 6.87 0.52
CA SER A 144 -12.75 7.05 0.91
C SER A 144 -13.05 6.45 2.29
N TYR A 145 -12.46 5.30 2.61
CA TYR A 145 -12.58 4.71 3.94
C TYR A 145 -11.91 5.58 5.01
N ILE A 146 -10.69 6.06 4.76
CA ILE A 146 -9.96 6.95 5.66
C ILE A 146 -10.77 8.22 5.96
N GLU A 147 -11.31 8.87 4.93
CA GLU A 147 -12.14 10.06 5.07
C GLU A 147 -13.40 9.78 5.89
N ALA A 148 -14.09 8.69 5.60
CA ALA A 148 -15.28 8.29 6.34
C ALA A 148 -14.97 7.95 7.81
N PHE A 149 -13.82 7.34 8.09
CA PHE A 149 -13.35 7.06 9.44
C PHE A 149 -13.03 8.35 10.22
N LEU A 150 -12.36 9.31 9.58
CA LEU A 150 -12.05 10.61 10.20
C LEU A 150 -13.32 11.37 10.55
N ASN A 151 -14.31 11.41 9.64
CA ASN A 151 -15.62 12.02 9.89
C ASN A 151 -16.34 11.34 11.06
N LEU A 152 -16.30 10.00 11.13
CA LEU A 152 -16.85 9.25 12.25
C LEU A 152 -16.19 9.63 13.58
N SER A 153 -14.86 9.69 13.59
CA SER A 153 -14.08 10.03 14.80
C SER A 153 -14.34 11.47 15.26
N GLU A 154 -14.50 12.42 14.35
CA GLU A 154 -14.84 13.81 14.66
C GLU A 154 -16.24 13.92 15.27
N THR A 155 -17.23 13.24 14.72
CA THR A 155 -18.60 13.22 15.24
C THR A 155 -18.63 12.70 16.68
N VAL A 156 -17.92 11.63 16.98
CA VAL A 156 -17.83 11.07 18.35
C VAL A 156 -17.18 12.04 19.33
N VAL A 157 -16.19 12.84 18.86
CA VAL A 157 -15.46 13.78 19.75
C VAL A 157 -16.22 15.07 19.99
N MET A 158 -16.80 15.64 18.91
CA MET A 158 -17.41 16.98 18.99
C MET A 158 -18.74 16.99 19.73
N ASP A 159 -19.55 15.96 19.55
CA ASP A 159 -20.87 15.92 20.17
C ASP A 159 -20.88 15.48 21.65
N GLY A 160 -19.75 14.98 22.17
CA GLY A 160 -19.45 14.75 23.60
C GLY A 160 -20.53 14.09 24.46
N LYS A 161 -21.74 14.00 23.93
CA LYS A 161 -22.89 13.28 24.44
C LYS A 161 -23.81 12.95 23.27
N PRO A 162 -24.06 11.68 23.00
CA PRO A 162 -25.23 11.32 22.20
C PRO A 162 -26.45 11.92 22.83
N GLN A 163 -27.18 12.75 22.08
CA GLN A 163 -28.28 13.53 22.64
C GLN A 163 -29.55 12.68 22.89
N ASN A 164 -29.66 11.53 22.22
CA ASN A 164 -30.76 10.57 22.38
C ASN A 164 -30.37 9.17 21.85
N ASP A 165 -31.16 8.15 22.19
CA ASP A 165 -30.93 6.76 21.80
C ASP A 165 -30.91 6.54 20.26
N ASN A 166 -31.71 7.35 19.52
CA ASN A 166 -31.73 7.25 18.05
C ASN A 166 -30.43 7.69 17.41
N ASP A 167 -29.70 8.64 18.01
CA ASP A 167 -28.39 9.08 17.52
C ASP A 167 -27.35 7.99 17.74
N LEU A 168 -27.42 7.27 18.86
CA LEU A 168 -26.55 6.12 19.15
C LEU A 168 -26.79 4.95 18.19
N GLU A 169 -28.06 4.63 17.91
CA GLU A 169 -28.38 3.59 16.92
C GLU A 169 -27.87 3.95 15.53
N SER A 170 -28.05 5.20 15.10
CA SER A 170 -27.52 5.70 13.83
C SER A 170 -25.99 5.60 13.77
N PHE A 171 -25.34 5.84 14.90
CA PHE A 171 -23.90 5.74 15.03
C PHE A 171 -23.41 4.29 14.91
N ILE A 172 -24.07 3.35 15.58
CA ILE A 172 -23.79 1.90 15.46
C ILE A 172 -23.99 1.41 14.01
N ILE A 173 -25.02 1.90 13.32
CA ILE A 173 -25.25 1.59 11.90
C ILE A 173 -24.09 2.10 11.05
N SER A 174 -23.58 3.29 11.33
CA SER A 174 -22.42 3.87 10.64
C SER A 174 -21.16 3.01 10.86
N ILE A 175 -20.87 2.61 12.10
CA ILE A 175 -19.75 1.72 12.43
C ILE A 175 -19.88 0.37 11.68
N ASN A 176 -21.04 -0.26 11.69
CA ASN A 176 -21.27 -1.51 10.97
C ASN A 176 -21.03 -1.35 9.45
N THR A 177 -21.38 -0.19 8.89
CA THR A 177 -21.11 0.11 7.48
C THR A 177 -19.63 0.25 7.21
N GLN A 178 -18.89 0.91 8.11
CA GLN A 178 -17.43 1.04 8.04
C GLN A 178 -16.74 -0.33 8.15
N LEU A 179 -17.11 -1.14 9.13
CA LEU A 179 -16.58 -2.49 9.32
C LEU A 179 -16.76 -3.37 8.07
N ARG A 180 -17.93 -3.30 7.45
CA ARG A 180 -18.16 -4.04 6.19
C ARG A 180 -17.25 -3.55 5.08
N ARG A 181 -17.10 -2.23 4.90
CA ARG A 181 -16.23 -1.65 3.86
C ARG A 181 -14.77 -2.04 4.04
N ILE A 182 -14.25 -2.02 5.27
CA ILE A 182 -12.86 -2.41 5.54
C ILE A 182 -12.65 -3.90 5.27
N GLN A 183 -13.59 -4.77 5.62
CA GLN A 183 -13.52 -6.21 5.33
C GLN A 183 -13.52 -6.50 3.83
N GLU A 184 -14.40 -5.84 3.07
CA GLU A 184 -14.45 -5.94 1.61
C GLU A 184 -13.12 -5.45 0.98
N PHE A 185 -12.59 -4.33 1.46
CA PHE A 185 -11.31 -3.80 1.02
C PHE A 185 -10.16 -4.77 1.31
N LEU A 186 -10.03 -5.26 2.54
CA LEU A 186 -8.98 -6.20 2.94
C LEU A 186 -9.01 -7.48 2.10
N THR A 187 -10.20 -7.97 1.78
CA THR A 187 -10.37 -9.16 0.95
C THR A 187 -9.86 -8.94 -0.48
N ARG A 188 -10.23 -7.80 -1.11
CA ARG A 188 -9.76 -7.43 -2.45
C ARG A 188 -8.26 -7.17 -2.48
N PHE A 189 -7.75 -6.47 -1.47
CA PHE A 189 -6.35 -6.10 -1.39
C PHE A 189 -5.43 -7.32 -1.23
N ARG A 190 -5.81 -8.28 -0.37
CA ARG A 190 -5.09 -9.57 -0.24
C ARG A 190 -5.06 -10.35 -1.55
N LYS A 191 -6.17 -10.34 -2.30
CA LYS A 191 -6.24 -11.01 -3.61
C LYS A 191 -5.28 -10.36 -4.62
N GLU A 192 -5.19 -9.04 -4.65
CA GLU A 192 -4.25 -8.32 -5.53
C GLU A 192 -2.79 -8.65 -5.19
N ILE A 193 -2.44 -8.72 -3.90
CA ILE A 193 -1.10 -9.10 -3.47
C ILE A 193 -0.76 -10.51 -3.92
N GLN A 194 -1.69 -11.48 -3.81
CA GLN A 194 -1.49 -12.84 -4.26
C GLN A 194 -1.28 -12.91 -5.77
N GLN A 195 -2.10 -12.23 -6.56
CA GLN A 195 -1.95 -12.18 -8.02
C GLN A 195 -0.62 -11.56 -8.46
N SER A 196 -0.15 -10.51 -7.77
CA SER A 196 1.14 -9.90 -8.03
C SER A 196 2.31 -10.87 -7.76
N ASN A 197 2.19 -11.73 -6.75
CA ASN A 197 3.20 -12.74 -6.43
C ASN A 197 3.22 -13.89 -7.45
N ASP A 198 2.07 -14.33 -7.92
CA ASP A 198 1.95 -15.44 -8.89
C ASP A 198 2.43 -15.01 -10.29
N SER A 199 2.26 -13.75 -10.65
CA SER A 199 2.75 -13.17 -11.90
C SER A 199 4.28 -12.96 -11.92
N SER A 200 4.94 -13.15 -10.78
CA SER A 200 6.37 -12.94 -10.59
C SER A 200 7.18 -14.25 -10.56
N LYS A 201 6.50 -15.39 -10.64
CA LYS A 201 7.07 -16.74 -10.81
C LYS A 201 7.11 -17.14 -12.27
#